data_3f51a556f5790b71aa3d60a19075be57
#
_entry.id   3f51a556f5790b71aa3d60a19075be57
#
_cell.length_a   1.000
_cell.length_b   1.000
_cell.length_c   1.000
_cell.angle_alpha   90.00
_cell.angle_beta   90.00
_cell.angle_gamma   90.00
#
_symmetry.space_group_name_H-M   'P 1'
#
loop_
_entity.id
_entity.type
_entity.pdbx_description
1 polymer ?
#
loop_
_entity_poly.entity_id
_entity_poly.type
_entity_poly.pdbx_seq_one_letter_code
_entity_poly.pdbx_strand_id
1 'polypeptide(L)'
;MLNKNTLHALFLFIFILLGKHVSELLACSISNIINTHFLVKHMIGFFILYTTLISVEKKEDLFVLFIKTIILYIWFIIITKTTRRINISIIIILLITYFIYLYNERLKKKTKNIYNNNLIKILTVYEKYIIYIVATLSIFGFIVYIGEKKIDFKNNFSWIDFLFYRTEENICNNTKSDIINKLNYFERAQAAFINPNDIEIFIEKQYL
;
A
#
# COMPACT_ATOMS: atom_id res chain seq x y z
N MET A 1 -6.86 -9.47 12.67
CA MET A 1 -7.85 -8.54 13.24
C MET A 1 -7.20 -7.16 13.36
N LEU A 2 -7.57 -6.22 12.51
CA LEU A 2 -7.10 -4.84 12.63
C LEU A 2 -7.78 -4.19 13.85
N ASN A 3 -7.01 -3.98 14.90
CA ASN A 3 -7.44 -3.23 16.07
C ASN A 3 -7.35 -1.72 15.74
N LYS A 4 -8.11 -0.87 16.46
CA LYS A 4 -8.11 0.60 16.32
C LYS A 4 -6.71 1.20 16.34
N ASN A 5 -5.86 0.70 17.22
CA ASN A 5 -4.50 1.15 17.39
C ASN A 5 -3.64 0.80 16.18
N THR A 6 -3.89 -0.36 15.56
CA THR A 6 -3.20 -0.82 14.36
C THR A 6 -3.49 0.10 13.16
N LEU A 7 -4.74 0.58 13.01
CA LEU A 7 -5.10 1.54 11.95
C LEU A 7 -4.39 2.89 12.17
N HIS A 8 -4.32 3.35 13.43
CA HIS A 8 -3.58 4.57 13.77
C HIS A 8 -2.08 4.45 13.49
N ALA A 9 -1.48 3.32 13.89
CA ALA A 9 -0.08 3.03 13.61
C ALA A 9 0.20 2.96 12.10
N LEU A 10 -0.67 2.30 11.32
CA LEU A 10 -0.55 2.24 9.87
C LEU A 10 -0.64 3.63 9.24
N PHE A 11 -1.58 4.47 9.71
CA PHE A 11 -1.71 5.84 9.21
C PHE A 11 -0.46 6.67 9.51
N LEU A 12 0.04 6.64 10.75
CA LEU A 12 1.28 7.33 11.13
C LEU A 12 2.48 6.84 10.30
N PHE A 13 2.57 5.53 10.09
CA PHE A 13 3.63 4.94 9.27
C PHE A 13 3.57 5.44 7.81
N ILE A 14 2.39 5.43 7.19
CA ILE A 14 2.19 5.96 5.83
C ILE A 14 2.55 7.44 5.80
N PHE A 15 2.15 8.23 6.79
CA PHE A 15 2.44 9.65 6.88
C PHE A 15 3.95 9.93 7.01
N ILE A 16 4.67 9.15 7.83
CA ILE A 16 6.14 9.23 7.97
C ILE A 16 6.83 8.91 6.65
N LEU A 17 6.35 7.87 5.94
CA LEU A 17 6.94 7.46 4.66
C LEU A 17 6.63 8.41 3.50
N LEU A 18 5.47 9.09 3.52
CA LEU A 18 5.13 10.15 2.58
C LEU A 18 6.01 11.39 2.76
N GLY A 19 6.62 11.56 3.94
CA GLY A 19 7.63 12.56 4.21
C GLY A 19 8.94 12.29 3.48
N LYS A 20 8.94 12.40 2.14
CA LYS A 20 10.10 12.20 1.25
C LYS A 20 11.34 13.00 1.66
N HIS A 21 11.13 14.08 2.41
CA HIS A 21 12.17 14.97 2.92
C HIS A 21 13.05 14.38 4.05
N VAL A 22 12.64 13.26 4.67
CA VAL A 22 13.47 12.64 5.71
C VAL A 22 14.80 12.13 5.14
N SER A 23 14.81 11.65 3.90
CA SER A 23 16.04 11.19 3.25
C SER A 23 16.98 12.35 2.87
N GLU A 24 16.46 13.56 2.65
CA GLU A 24 17.23 14.75 2.33
C GLU A 24 17.93 15.37 3.56
N LEU A 25 17.41 15.06 4.76
CA LEU A 25 18.03 15.50 6.03
C LEU A 25 19.19 14.60 6.47
N LEU A 26 19.35 13.43 5.85
CA LEU A 26 20.42 12.49 6.19
C LEU A 26 21.73 12.87 5.47
N ALA A 27 22.85 12.61 6.12
CA ALA A 27 24.16 12.78 5.51
C ALA A 27 24.24 11.98 4.19
N CYS A 28 24.87 12.55 3.15
CA CYS A 28 24.97 11.95 1.81
C CYS A 28 25.44 10.47 1.82
N SER A 29 26.32 10.11 2.72
CA SER A 29 26.82 8.74 2.88
C SER A 29 25.71 7.77 3.29
N ILE A 30 24.88 8.15 4.27
CA ILE A 30 23.75 7.33 4.76
C ILE A 30 22.65 7.28 3.70
N SER A 31 22.34 8.41 3.09
CA SER A 31 21.37 8.51 2.00
C SER A 31 21.75 7.60 0.82
N ASN A 32 23.03 7.53 0.47
CA ASN A 32 23.53 6.67 -0.59
C ASN A 32 23.36 5.18 -0.24
N ILE A 33 23.71 4.74 0.99
CA ILE A 33 23.53 3.36 1.45
C ILE A 33 22.04 2.97 1.38
N ILE A 34 21.16 3.84 1.88
CA ILE A 34 19.72 3.61 1.85
C ILE A 34 19.21 3.54 0.40
N ASN A 35 19.77 4.31 -0.52
CA ASN A 35 19.32 4.35 -1.90
C ASN A 35 19.86 3.21 -2.76
N THR A 36 21.04 2.70 -2.47
CA THR A 36 21.67 1.60 -3.23
C THR A 36 21.24 0.21 -2.76
N HIS A 37 20.99 0.02 -1.46
CA HIS A 37 20.66 -1.30 -0.90
C HIS A 37 19.18 -1.44 -0.58
N PHE A 38 18.44 -2.19 -1.41
CA PHE A 38 17.01 -2.41 -1.22
C PHE A 38 16.66 -3.05 0.13
N LEU A 39 17.47 -4.02 0.59
CA LEU A 39 17.28 -4.66 1.89
C LEU A 39 17.30 -3.65 3.04
N VAL A 40 18.22 -2.69 3.00
CA VAL A 40 18.34 -1.65 4.03
C VAL A 40 17.07 -0.81 4.08
N LYS A 41 16.50 -0.42 2.93
CA LYS A 41 15.23 0.31 2.85
C LYS A 41 14.09 -0.46 3.51
N HIS A 42 13.95 -1.74 3.15
CA HIS A 42 12.89 -2.58 3.67
C HIS A 42 13.05 -2.85 5.17
N MET A 43 14.29 -3.07 5.65
CA MET A 43 14.57 -3.21 7.08
C MET A 43 14.21 -1.95 7.85
N ILE A 44 14.63 -0.78 7.40
CA ILE A 44 14.31 0.50 8.05
C ILE A 44 12.79 0.70 8.08
N GLY A 45 12.09 0.51 6.97
CA GLY A 45 10.64 0.63 6.91
C GLY A 45 9.93 -0.33 7.85
N PHE A 46 10.38 -1.58 7.92
CA PHE A 46 9.87 -2.57 8.86
C PHE A 46 10.08 -2.17 10.32
N PHE A 47 11.28 -1.72 10.69
CA PHE A 47 11.57 -1.27 12.04
C PHE A 47 10.77 -0.03 12.45
N ILE A 48 10.59 0.93 11.54
CA ILE A 48 9.74 2.10 11.82
C ILE A 48 8.30 1.65 12.09
N LEU A 49 7.74 0.74 11.30
CA LEU A 49 6.41 0.21 11.53
C LEU A 49 6.32 -0.55 12.86
N TYR A 50 7.30 -1.38 13.17
CA TYR A 50 7.35 -2.16 14.40
C TYR A 50 7.42 -1.25 15.64
N THR A 51 8.31 -0.26 15.67
CA THR A 51 8.42 0.70 16.78
C THR A 51 7.15 1.56 16.93
N THR A 52 6.51 1.91 15.81
CA THR A 52 5.23 2.63 15.83
C THR A 52 4.13 1.77 16.46
N LEU A 53 4.05 0.48 16.12
CA LEU A 53 3.08 -0.44 16.72
C LEU A 53 3.31 -0.64 18.22
N ILE A 54 4.56 -0.82 18.65
CA ILE A 54 4.91 -0.91 20.09
C ILE A 54 4.45 0.35 20.83
N SER A 55 4.68 1.52 20.25
CA SER A 55 4.31 2.80 20.87
C SER A 55 2.79 2.98 21.04
N VAL A 56 2.01 2.41 20.12
CA VAL A 56 0.55 2.55 20.10
C VAL A 56 -0.14 1.42 20.88
N GLU A 57 0.33 0.18 20.79
CA GLU A 57 -0.29 -1.01 21.41
C GLU A 57 0.51 -1.48 22.64
N LYS A 58 0.66 -0.63 23.65
CA LYS A 58 1.49 -0.86 24.86
C LYS A 58 1.12 -2.10 25.70
N LYS A 59 -0.05 -2.71 25.48
CA LYS A 59 -0.57 -3.83 26.28
C LYS A 59 -0.41 -5.20 25.65
N GLU A 60 0.07 -5.27 24.42
CA GLU A 60 0.23 -6.53 23.71
C GLU A 60 1.65 -7.08 23.84
N ASP A 61 1.78 -8.40 23.72
CA ASP A 61 3.06 -9.09 23.74
C ASP A 61 3.90 -8.69 22.51
N LEU A 62 5.20 -8.49 22.71
CA LEU A 62 6.15 -8.09 21.65
C LEU A 62 6.17 -9.08 20.49
N PHE A 63 6.02 -10.37 20.73
CA PHE A 63 5.96 -11.38 19.69
C PHE A 63 4.71 -11.26 18.83
N VAL A 64 3.56 -11.01 19.44
CA VAL A 64 2.30 -10.78 18.73
C VAL A 64 2.39 -9.51 17.87
N LEU A 65 3.01 -8.44 18.41
CA LEU A 65 3.25 -7.20 17.66
C LEU A 65 4.20 -7.42 16.47
N PHE A 66 5.21 -8.27 16.63
CA PHE A 66 6.12 -8.62 15.53
C PHE A 66 5.38 -9.32 14.38
N ILE A 67 4.53 -10.30 14.66
CA ILE A 67 3.72 -10.98 13.65
C ILE A 67 2.73 -10.00 12.97
N LYS A 68 2.07 -9.13 13.75
CA LYS A 68 1.21 -8.07 13.19
C LYS A 68 2.00 -7.14 12.25
N THR A 69 3.22 -6.79 12.64
CA THR A 69 4.09 -5.94 11.81
C THR A 69 4.40 -6.59 10.47
N ILE A 70 4.72 -7.90 10.46
CA ILE A 70 4.97 -8.63 9.21
C ILE A 70 3.76 -8.55 8.27
N ILE A 71 2.57 -8.83 8.78
CA ILE A 71 1.32 -8.82 7.99
C ILE A 71 1.06 -7.41 7.43
N LEU A 72 1.19 -6.38 8.26
CA LEU A 72 0.99 -5.00 7.85
C LEU A 72 2.05 -4.53 6.85
N TYR A 73 3.29 -4.99 7.01
CA TYR A 73 4.39 -4.64 6.12
C TYR A 73 4.20 -5.26 4.74
N ILE A 74 3.75 -6.52 4.66
CA ILE A 74 3.39 -7.17 3.39
C ILE A 74 2.25 -6.39 2.72
N TRP A 75 1.21 -6.01 3.47
CA TRP A 75 0.12 -5.21 2.93
C TRP A 75 0.59 -3.83 2.45
N PHE A 76 1.50 -3.20 3.18
CA PHE A 76 2.13 -1.95 2.76
C PHE A 76 2.86 -2.10 1.42
N ILE A 77 3.65 -3.18 1.23
CA ILE A 77 4.30 -3.47 -0.06
C ILE A 77 3.26 -3.60 -1.18
N ILE A 78 2.17 -4.31 -0.94
CA ILE A 78 1.07 -4.46 -1.91
C ILE A 78 0.50 -3.09 -2.30
N ILE A 79 0.19 -2.22 -1.33
CA ILE A 79 -0.34 -0.88 -1.58
C ILE A 79 0.64 -0.03 -2.40
N THR A 80 1.94 -0.07 -2.06
CA THR A 80 2.95 0.73 -2.78
C THR A 80 3.16 0.28 -4.22
N LYS A 81 2.82 -0.99 -4.52
CA LYS A 81 2.90 -1.59 -5.86
C LYS A 81 1.52 -1.64 -6.52
N THR A 82 0.79 -0.54 -6.47
CA THR A 82 -0.49 -0.37 -7.19
C THR A 82 -0.37 0.76 -8.21
N THR A 83 -1.28 0.77 -9.19
CA THR A 83 -1.31 1.86 -10.17
C THR A 83 -1.57 3.19 -9.49
N ARG A 84 -0.98 4.28 -10.00
CA ARG A 84 -1.04 5.63 -9.40
C ARG A 84 -2.46 6.06 -9.02
N ARG A 85 -3.45 5.84 -9.90
CA ARG A 85 -4.84 6.27 -9.66
C ARG A 85 -5.47 5.48 -8.51
N ILE A 86 -5.27 4.16 -8.48
CA ILE A 86 -5.79 3.27 -7.42
C ILE A 86 -5.10 3.59 -6.09
N ASN A 87 -3.79 3.83 -6.10
CA ASN A 87 -3.03 4.19 -4.91
C ASN A 87 -3.57 5.47 -4.26
N ILE A 88 -3.78 6.54 -5.04
CA ILE A 88 -4.36 7.79 -4.55
C ILE A 88 -5.75 7.55 -3.96
N SER A 89 -6.60 6.75 -4.62
CA SER A 89 -7.93 6.41 -4.11
C SER A 89 -7.86 5.67 -2.77
N ILE A 90 -6.95 4.71 -2.62
CA ILE A 90 -6.72 3.99 -1.36
C ILE A 90 -6.31 4.96 -0.24
N ILE A 91 -5.37 5.87 -0.51
CA ILE A 91 -4.91 6.86 0.47
C ILE A 91 -6.05 7.76 0.91
N ILE A 92 -6.88 8.24 -0.02
CA ILE A 92 -8.04 9.09 0.30
C ILE A 92 -9.05 8.32 1.16
N ILE A 93 -9.36 7.07 0.82
CA ILE A 93 -10.30 6.24 1.60
C ILE A 93 -9.74 5.99 3.01
N LEU A 94 -8.44 5.69 3.15
CA LEU A 94 -7.79 5.52 4.46
C LEU A 94 -7.83 6.80 5.28
N LEU A 95 -7.62 7.97 4.67
CA LEU A 95 -7.70 9.26 5.33
C LEU A 95 -9.13 9.51 5.86
N ILE A 96 -10.15 9.29 5.04
CA ILE A 96 -11.56 9.42 5.44
C ILE A 96 -11.87 8.46 6.59
N THR A 97 -11.42 7.21 6.50
CA THR A 97 -11.60 6.21 7.56
C THR A 97 -10.96 6.65 8.87
N TYR A 98 -9.77 7.25 8.80
CA TYR A 98 -9.08 7.80 9.96
C TYR A 98 -9.86 8.95 10.61
N PHE A 99 -10.44 9.85 9.82
CA PHE A 99 -11.30 10.92 10.36
C PHE A 99 -12.57 10.38 11.01
N ILE A 100 -13.22 9.38 10.39
CA ILE A 100 -14.40 8.70 10.99
C ILE A 100 -14.00 8.06 12.33
N TYR A 101 -12.86 7.41 12.40
CA TYR A 101 -12.31 6.82 13.61
C TYR A 101 -12.10 7.89 14.72
N LEU A 102 -11.44 9.00 14.41
CA LEU A 102 -11.23 10.09 15.38
C LEU A 102 -12.54 10.68 15.89
N TYR A 103 -13.52 10.86 14.99
CA TYR A 103 -14.85 11.34 15.36
C TYR A 103 -15.56 10.35 16.29
N ASN A 104 -15.52 9.07 15.98
CA ASN A 104 -16.09 8.01 16.80
C ASN A 104 -15.47 7.94 18.21
N GLU A 105 -14.14 8.12 18.31
CA GLU A 105 -13.46 8.20 19.61
C GLU A 105 -13.90 9.41 20.45
N ARG A 106 -14.05 10.57 19.82
CA ARG A 106 -14.55 11.77 20.50
C ARG A 106 -15.97 11.61 21.00
N LEU A 107 -16.84 10.98 20.21
CA LEU A 107 -18.21 10.65 20.63
C LEU A 107 -18.22 9.72 21.84
N LYS A 108 -17.40 8.68 21.88
CA LYS A 108 -17.29 7.74 23.01
C LYS A 108 -16.89 8.42 24.32
N LYS A 109 -16.01 9.43 24.23
CA LYS A 109 -15.58 10.19 25.43
C LYS A 109 -16.63 11.16 25.94
N LYS A 110 -17.52 11.67 25.06
CA LYS A 110 -18.51 12.72 25.39
C LYS A 110 -19.85 12.20 25.89
N THR A 111 -20.22 10.92 25.69
CA THR A 111 -21.62 10.53 25.79
C THR A 111 -21.93 9.41 26.78
N LYS A 112 -22.87 9.74 27.67
CA LYS A 112 -23.70 8.79 28.43
C LYS A 112 -25.11 8.56 27.80
N ASN A 113 -25.44 9.15 26.64
CA ASN A 113 -26.77 9.11 26.03
C ASN A 113 -26.97 7.91 25.11
N ILE A 114 -28.16 7.26 25.19
CA ILE A 114 -28.57 6.05 24.43
C ILE A 114 -28.52 6.28 22.92
N TYR A 115 -28.90 7.44 22.42
CA TYR A 115 -28.88 7.78 20.99
C TYR A 115 -27.49 7.71 20.38
N ASN A 116 -26.48 8.15 21.11
CA ASN A 116 -25.10 8.13 20.63
C ASN A 116 -24.49 6.72 20.65
N ASN A 117 -25.01 5.79 21.47
CA ASN A 117 -24.58 4.39 21.44
C ASN A 117 -24.94 3.69 20.13
N ASN A 118 -26.12 3.99 19.55
CA ASN A 118 -26.50 3.46 18.25
C ASN A 118 -25.62 4.00 17.13
N LEU A 119 -25.32 5.30 17.15
CA LEU A 119 -24.45 5.93 16.17
C LEU A 119 -23.01 5.38 16.21
N ILE A 120 -22.47 5.20 17.41
CA ILE A 120 -21.17 4.58 17.64
C ILE A 120 -21.13 3.15 17.08
N LYS A 121 -22.19 2.36 17.28
CA LYS A 121 -22.30 1.00 16.77
C LYS A 121 -22.30 0.98 15.23
N ILE A 122 -23.08 1.85 14.61
CA ILE A 122 -23.15 2.00 13.16
C ILE A 122 -21.77 2.39 12.60
N LEU A 123 -21.12 3.42 13.14
CA LEU A 123 -19.79 3.86 12.70
C LEU A 123 -18.74 2.76 12.81
N THR A 124 -18.78 1.97 13.89
CA THR A 124 -17.83 0.84 14.06
C THR A 124 -18.03 -0.27 13.02
N VAL A 125 -19.27 -0.48 12.58
CA VAL A 125 -19.59 -1.41 11.51
C VAL A 125 -19.06 -0.89 10.17
N TYR A 126 -19.28 0.39 9.86
CA TYR A 126 -18.77 1.03 8.65
C TYR A 126 -17.23 0.99 8.58
N GLU A 127 -16.52 1.27 9.68
CA GLU A 127 -15.06 1.17 9.74
C GLU A 127 -14.57 -0.22 9.28
N LYS A 128 -15.22 -1.29 9.71
CA LYS A 128 -14.85 -2.66 9.30
C LYS A 128 -15.06 -2.89 7.79
N TYR A 129 -16.22 -2.49 7.25
CA TYR A 129 -16.51 -2.66 5.83
C TYR A 129 -15.54 -1.88 4.94
N ILE A 130 -15.20 -0.66 5.32
CA ILE A 130 -14.24 0.16 4.57
C ILE A 130 -12.87 -0.52 4.51
N ILE A 131 -12.41 -1.14 5.61
CA ILE A 131 -11.14 -1.88 5.62
C ILE A 131 -11.16 -3.04 4.63
N TYR A 132 -12.26 -3.79 4.55
CA TYR A 132 -12.40 -4.87 3.55
C TYR A 132 -12.37 -4.32 2.12
N ILE A 133 -13.06 -3.20 1.86
CA ILE A 133 -13.04 -2.54 0.55
C ILE A 133 -11.62 -2.10 0.19
N VAL A 134 -10.88 -1.50 1.12
CA VAL A 134 -9.49 -1.08 0.89
C VAL A 134 -8.60 -2.29 0.63
N ALA A 135 -8.75 -3.39 1.37
CA ALA A 135 -7.98 -4.60 1.15
C ALA A 135 -8.24 -5.19 -0.24
N THR A 136 -9.50 -5.30 -0.65
CA THR A 136 -9.88 -5.80 -1.98
C THR A 136 -9.36 -4.89 -3.10
N LEU A 137 -9.49 -3.57 -2.93
CA LEU A 137 -8.99 -2.59 -3.89
C LEU A 137 -7.46 -2.62 -4.00
N SER A 138 -6.75 -2.86 -2.89
CA SER A 138 -5.29 -3.00 -2.87
C SER A 138 -4.84 -4.23 -3.65
N ILE A 139 -5.49 -5.37 -3.46
CA ILE A 139 -5.19 -6.61 -4.18
C ILE A 139 -5.47 -6.44 -5.67
N PHE A 140 -6.61 -5.88 -6.02
CA PHE A 140 -6.96 -5.61 -7.42
C PHE A 140 -5.94 -4.66 -8.07
N GLY A 141 -5.62 -3.55 -7.42
CA GLY A 141 -4.63 -2.59 -7.91
C GLY A 141 -3.24 -3.18 -8.08
N PHE A 142 -2.85 -4.09 -7.20
CA PHE A 142 -1.59 -4.82 -7.28
C PHE A 142 -1.55 -5.74 -8.51
N ILE A 143 -2.63 -6.50 -8.76
CA ILE A 143 -2.75 -7.37 -9.94
C ILE A 143 -2.65 -6.55 -11.23
N VAL A 144 -3.39 -5.44 -11.31
CA VAL A 144 -3.34 -4.54 -12.46
C VAL A 144 -1.91 -4.02 -12.69
N TYR A 145 -1.21 -3.64 -11.61
CA TYR A 145 0.17 -3.12 -11.70
C TYR A 145 1.18 -4.20 -12.14
N ILE A 146 1.01 -5.45 -11.71
CA ILE A 146 1.80 -6.58 -12.23
C ILE A 146 1.62 -6.71 -13.75
N GLY A 147 0.37 -6.64 -14.22
CA GLY A 147 0.07 -6.71 -15.65
C GLY A 147 0.71 -5.57 -16.43
N GLU A 148 0.60 -4.32 -15.94
CA GLU A 148 1.27 -3.17 -16.55
C GLU A 148 2.78 -3.39 -16.67
N LYS A 149 3.41 -3.90 -15.61
CA LYS A 149 4.87 -4.13 -15.61
C LYS A 149 5.29 -5.31 -16.48
N LYS A 150 4.50 -6.36 -16.56
CA LYS A 150 4.78 -7.44 -17.53
C LYS A 150 4.69 -6.95 -18.98
N ILE A 151 3.73 -6.07 -19.30
CA ILE A 151 3.61 -5.46 -20.62
C ILE A 151 4.84 -4.57 -20.92
N ASP A 152 5.29 -3.78 -19.93
CA ASP A 152 6.46 -2.89 -20.09
C ASP A 152 7.76 -3.67 -20.32
N PHE A 153 8.00 -4.72 -19.52
CA PHE A 153 9.28 -5.45 -19.51
C PHE A 153 9.29 -6.69 -20.40
N LYS A 154 8.12 -7.18 -20.80
CA LYS A 154 7.99 -8.37 -21.65
C LYS A 154 8.86 -9.54 -21.11
N ASN A 155 9.76 -10.08 -21.97
CA ASN A 155 10.64 -11.20 -21.64
C ASN A 155 11.65 -10.90 -20.51
N ASN A 156 11.90 -9.62 -20.21
CA ASN A 156 12.85 -9.20 -19.17
C ASN A 156 12.18 -8.99 -17.79
N PHE A 157 10.93 -9.41 -17.62
CA PHE A 157 10.22 -9.27 -16.36
C PHE A 157 10.81 -10.18 -15.27
N SER A 158 11.30 -9.59 -14.19
CA SER A 158 11.81 -10.28 -13.00
C SER A 158 10.92 -9.98 -11.80
N TRP A 159 10.47 -11.02 -11.09
CA TRP A 159 9.67 -10.88 -9.87
C TRP A 159 10.43 -10.21 -8.73
N ILE A 160 11.75 -10.47 -8.62
CA ILE A 160 12.60 -9.90 -7.58
C ILE A 160 12.73 -8.40 -7.81
N ASP A 161 13.02 -8.00 -9.04
CA ASP A 161 13.15 -6.59 -9.41
C ASP A 161 11.82 -5.86 -9.24
N PHE A 162 10.72 -6.50 -9.63
CA PHE A 162 9.38 -5.94 -9.46
C PHE A 162 9.02 -5.67 -7.99
N LEU A 163 9.27 -6.63 -7.09
CA LEU A 163 8.87 -6.50 -5.69
C LEU A 163 9.81 -5.60 -4.88
N PHE A 164 11.10 -5.72 -5.09
CA PHE A 164 12.10 -5.16 -4.19
C PHE A 164 12.90 -4.01 -4.79
N TYR A 165 13.13 -4.01 -6.10
CA TYR A 165 13.88 -2.94 -6.72
C TYR A 165 12.99 -1.76 -7.09
N ARG A 166 13.56 -0.56 -6.97
CA ARG A 166 13.00 0.61 -7.62
C ARG A 166 13.24 0.41 -9.11
N THR A 167 12.16 0.31 -9.87
CA THR A 167 12.28 0.44 -11.33
C THR A 167 13.09 1.71 -11.62
N GLU A 168 14.17 1.58 -12.37
CA GLU A 168 15.12 2.64 -12.64
C GLU A 168 14.44 3.96 -13.02
N GLU A 169 15.08 5.08 -12.73
CA GLU A 169 14.57 6.46 -12.99
C GLU A 169 14.08 6.67 -14.44
N ASN A 170 14.60 5.90 -15.39
CA ASN A 170 14.16 5.90 -16.79
C ASN A 170 12.70 5.45 -16.99
N ILE A 171 12.09 4.76 -16.01
CA ILE A 171 10.70 4.27 -16.09
C ILE A 171 9.72 5.30 -15.51
N CYS A 172 10.20 6.27 -14.74
CA CYS A 172 9.42 7.42 -14.34
C CYS A 172 9.33 8.48 -15.44
N ASN A 173 10.21 8.45 -16.43
CA ASN A 173 10.10 9.22 -17.65
C ASN A 173 9.05 8.58 -18.57
N ASN A 174 7.85 9.01 -18.45
CA ASN A 174 6.69 9.15 -19.35
C ASN A 174 6.54 8.26 -20.61
N THR A 175 7.33 7.24 -20.83
CA THR A 175 7.04 6.22 -21.81
C THR A 175 6.25 5.08 -21.16
N LYS A 176 5.08 5.39 -20.58
CA LYS A 176 4.02 4.38 -20.62
C LYS A 176 3.88 4.06 -22.10
N SER A 177 4.22 2.84 -22.47
CA SER A 177 4.03 2.43 -23.87
C SER A 177 2.61 2.86 -24.25
N ASP A 178 2.43 3.48 -25.41
CA ASP A 178 1.12 3.92 -25.89
C ASP A 178 0.10 2.77 -25.82
N ILE A 179 0.59 1.55 -25.83
CA ILE A 179 -0.12 0.30 -25.63
C ILE A 179 -0.82 0.25 -24.26
N ILE A 180 -0.12 0.56 -23.14
CA ILE A 180 -0.74 0.51 -21.80
C ILE A 180 -1.86 1.53 -21.68
N ASN A 181 -1.72 2.69 -22.30
CA ASN A 181 -2.76 3.72 -22.24
C ASN A 181 -4.05 3.31 -22.98
N LYS A 182 -3.96 2.43 -23.97
CA LYS A 182 -5.11 1.93 -24.73
C LYS A 182 -5.83 0.75 -24.03
N LEU A 183 -5.13 -0.02 -23.21
CA LEU A 183 -5.70 -1.16 -22.47
C LEU A 183 -6.51 -0.68 -21.25
N ASN A 184 -7.66 -1.31 -21.02
CA ASN A 184 -8.45 -1.07 -19.82
C ASN A 184 -7.86 -1.79 -18.60
N TYR A 185 -8.36 -1.51 -17.39
CA TYR A 185 -7.84 -2.10 -16.15
C TYR A 185 -7.99 -3.63 -16.09
N PHE A 186 -9.04 -4.18 -16.71
CA PHE A 186 -9.29 -5.61 -16.73
C PHE A 186 -8.28 -6.33 -17.64
N GLU A 187 -8.01 -5.82 -18.82
CA GLU A 187 -7.00 -6.35 -19.75
C GLU A 187 -5.60 -6.31 -19.14
N ARG A 188 -5.25 -5.21 -18.44
CA ARG A 188 -3.99 -5.13 -17.68
C ARG A 188 -3.92 -6.17 -16.58
N ALA A 189 -5.03 -6.41 -15.87
CA ALA A 189 -5.08 -7.47 -14.86
C ALA A 189 -4.94 -8.87 -15.47
N GLN A 190 -5.52 -9.12 -16.66
CA GLN A 190 -5.32 -10.38 -17.37
C GLN A 190 -3.85 -10.61 -17.75
N ALA A 191 -3.14 -9.58 -18.19
CA ALA A 191 -1.71 -9.68 -18.50
C ALA A 191 -0.85 -10.14 -17.31
N ALA A 192 -1.30 -9.92 -16.07
CA ALA A 192 -0.60 -10.39 -14.89
C ALA A 192 -0.47 -11.93 -14.82
N PHE A 193 -1.44 -12.64 -15.41
CA PHE A 193 -1.50 -14.11 -15.40
C PHE A 193 -0.89 -14.76 -16.64
N ILE A 194 -0.50 -13.98 -17.65
CA ILE A 194 0.08 -14.48 -18.89
C ILE A 194 1.59 -14.68 -18.71
N ASN A 195 2.13 -15.71 -19.37
CA ASN A 195 3.56 -15.93 -19.38
C ASN A 195 4.24 -14.72 -20.08
N PRO A 196 5.37 -14.20 -19.58
CA PRO A 196 6.10 -13.11 -20.21
C PRO A 196 6.40 -13.32 -21.69
N ASN A 197 6.68 -14.56 -22.12
CA ASN A 197 6.97 -14.90 -23.52
C ASN A 197 5.75 -14.77 -24.45
N ASP A 198 4.54 -14.88 -23.90
CA ASP A 198 3.29 -14.86 -24.68
C ASP A 198 2.61 -13.48 -24.65
N ILE A 199 3.20 -12.51 -23.99
CA ILE A 199 2.63 -11.16 -23.85
C ILE A 199 2.50 -10.44 -25.18
N GLU A 200 3.42 -10.63 -26.11
CA GLU A 200 3.34 -10.01 -27.43
C GLU A 200 2.12 -10.50 -28.21
N ILE A 201 1.89 -11.81 -28.19
CA ILE A 201 0.72 -12.45 -28.82
C ILE A 201 -0.59 -11.94 -28.17
N PHE A 202 -0.58 -11.77 -26.82
CA PHE A 202 -1.73 -11.23 -26.12
C PHE A 202 -2.03 -9.79 -26.54
N ILE A 203 -1.02 -8.96 -26.68
CA ILE A 203 -1.16 -7.56 -27.10
C ILE A 203 -1.72 -7.50 -28.53
N GLU A 204 -1.15 -8.25 -29.47
CA GLU A 204 -1.62 -8.30 -30.86
C GLU A 204 -3.09 -8.68 -30.95
N LYS A 205 -3.51 -9.66 -30.14
CA LYS A 205 -4.92 -10.15 -30.12
C LYS A 205 -5.92 -9.15 -29.59
N GLN A 206 -5.49 -8.15 -28.82
CA GLN A 206 -6.35 -7.07 -28.32
C GLN A 206 -6.49 -5.91 -29.30
N TYR A 207 -5.63 -5.83 -30.31
CA TYR A 207 -5.62 -4.76 -31.31
C TYR A 207 -6.14 -5.17 -32.70
N LEU A 208 -6.44 -6.46 -32.91
CA LEU A 208 -7.16 -6.99 -34.08
C LEU A 208 -8.66 -7.04 -33.80
#